data_ed56ebbcdf93933d0a5b317faadcffd0
#
_entry.id   ed56ebbcdf93933d0a5b317faadcffd0
#
_cell.length_a   1.000
_cell.length_b   1.000
_cell.length_c   1.000
_cell.angle_alpha   90.00
_cell.angle_beta   90.00
_cell.angle_gamma   90.00
#
_symmetry.space_group_name_H-M   'P 1'
#
loop_
_entity.id
_entity.type
_entity.pdbx_description
1 polymer ?
#
loop_
_entity_poly.entity_id
_entity_poly.type
_entity_poly.pdbx_seq_one_letter_code
_entity_poly.pdbx_strand_id
1 'polypeptide(L)'
;GWRIEVKKYPKLTEIGSKRTETVLPGDKGYDGMPVSGYYTQEEARELVKYAADRFITIIPEIDMPGHIQSALAAYPELGCTGGPYPVCTHFGVIKEVLCAGNPKALQLAKDVVNEIMDIFPSEYIHLGGDECPKDRWKECAKCQQKIKDLNLKDEEKHSKEDLLQTWFMGELEKDIR
;
A
#
# COMPACT_ATOMS: atom_id res chain seq x y z
N GLY A 1 7.88 -4.58 -5.21
CA GLY A 1 8.49 -4.31 -3.90
C GLY A 1 8.33 -2.88 -3.45
N TRP A 2 8.52 -2.61 -2.18
CA TRP A 2 8.48 -1.28 -1.60
C TRP A 2 9.69 -0.44 -2.05
N ARG A 3 9.52 0.85 -2.40
CA ARG A 3 10.55 1.59 -3.12
C ARG A 3 10.95 2.94 -2.49
N ILE A 4 10.44 3.28 -1.31
CA ILE A 4 10.81 4.51 -0.62
C ILE A 4 11.00 4.26 0.87
N GLU A 5 12.00 4.91 1.47
CA GLU A 5 12.25 4.82 2.90
C GLU A 5 11.13 5.48 3.70
N VAL A 6 10.65 4.75 4.72
CA VAL A 6 9.73 5.24 5.75
C VAL A 6 10.40 4.96 7.08
N LYS A 7 10.88 5.99 7.75
CA LYS A 7 11.74 5.87 8.96
C LYS A 7 11.02 5.20 10.11
N LYS A 8 9.72 5.45 10.25
CA LYS A 8 8.87 4.82 11.28
C LYS A 8 8.70 3.32 11.05
N TYR A 9 8.83 2.86 9.80
CA TYR A 9 8.62 1.46 9.41
C TYR A 9 9.79 0.89 8.60
N PRO A 10 10.99 0.72 9.20
CA PRO A 10 12.22 0.38 8.47
C PRO A 10 12.16 -0.96 7.73
N LYS A 11 11.38 -1.93 8.22
CA LYS A 11 11.20 -3.22 7.52
C LYS A 11 10.55 -3.08 6.14
N LEU A 12 9.85 -1.96 5.84
CA LEU A 12 9.31 -1.71 4.50
C LEU A 12 10.43 -1.72 3.45
N THR A 13 11.60 -1.19 3.77
CA THR A 13 12.78 -1.22 2.90
C THR A 13 13.69 -2.41 3.18
N GLU A 14 13.90 -2.80 4.43
CA GLU A 14 14.77 -3.92 4.79
C GLU A 14 14.28 -5.26 4.20
N ILE A 15 12.97 -5.49 4.17
CA ILE A 15 12.31 -6.70 3.69
C ILE A 15 11.53 -6.42 2.40
N GLY A 16 10.63 -5.43 2.44
CA GLY A 16 9.67 -5.16 1.38
C GLY A 16 10.31 -4.69 0.06
N SER A 17 11.54 -4.15 0.09
CA SER A 17 12.25 -3.74 -1.12
C SER A 17 12.87 -4.90 -1.91
N LYS A 18 12.97 -6.10 -1.32
CA LYS A 18 13.73 -7.23 -1.86
C LYS A 18 12.79 -8.29 -2.41
N ARG A 19 12.99 -8.70 -3.66
CA ARG A 19 12.34 -9.86 -4.26
C ARG A 19 13.37 -10.85 -4.80
N THR A 20 13.04 -12.13 -4.79
CA THR A 20 13.96 -13.22 -5.15
C THR A 20 14.23 -13.31 -6.65
N GLU A 21 13.29 -12.86 -7.46
CA GLU A 21 13.34 -12.94 -8.93
C GLU A 21 12.30 -12.01 -9.54
N THR A 22 12.33 -11.86 -10.85
CA THR A 22 11.34 -11.09 -11.61
C THR A 22 10.74 -11.96 -12.69
N VAL A 23 9.41 -11.88 -12.87
CA VAL A 23 8.72 -12.53 -13.98
C VAL A 23 9.18 -11.94 -15.32
N LEU A 24 9.43 -12.82 -16.29
CA LEU A 24 9.81 -12.42 -17.65
C LEU A 24 8.57 -12.10 -18.49
N PRO A 25 8.63 -11.13 -19.41
CA PRO A 25 7.51 -10.83 -20.29
C PRO A 25 7.07 -12.04 -21.13
N GLY A 26 5.76 -12.18 -21.35
CA GLY A 26 5.18 -13.22 -22.22
C GLY A 26 5.27 -14.63 -21.64
N ASP A 27 5.06 -14.78 -20.35
CA ASP A 27 5.00 -16.07 -19.62
C ASP A 27 6.24 -16.96 -19.80
N LYS A 28 7.40 -16.34 -20.01
CA LYS A 28 8.68 -17.03 -20.17
C LYS A 28 9.32 -17.51 -18.85
N GLY A 29 8.53 -17.54 -17.76
CA GLY A 29 9.01 -17.88 -16.42
C GLY A 29 9.65 -16.70 -15.70
N TYR A 30 10.67 -16.97 -14.89
CA TYR A 30 11.34 -15.98 -14.05
C TYR A 30 12.84 -15.89 -14.38
N ASP A 31 13.45 -14.73 -14.11
CA ASP A 31 14.86 -14.49 -14.37
C ASP A 31 15.80 -15.14 -13.32
N GLY A 32 15.27 -15.58 -12.18
CA GLY A 32 16.04 -16.16 -11.07
C GLY A 32 17.01 -15.15 -10.42
N MET A 33 16.89 -13.85 -10.71
CA MET A 33 17.81 -12.82 -10.24
C MET A 33 17.19 -12.02 -9.09
N PRO A 34 17.78 -12.03 -7.89
CA PRO A 34 17.33 -11.18 -6.79
C PRO A 34 17.45 -9.71 -7.14
N VAL A 35 16.40 -8.96 -6.82
CA VAL A 35 16.34 -7.50 -7.02
C VAL A 35 16.05 -6.82 -5.70
N SER A 36 16.82 -5.76 -5.41
CA SER A 36 16.57 -4.86 -4.28
C SER A 36 16.87 -3.42 -4.70
N GLY A 37 16.30 -2.47 -3.97
CA GLY A 37 16.52 -1.05 -4.17
C GLY A 37 15.32 -0.23 -3.73
N TYR A 38 15.59 0.95 -3.23
CA TYR A 38 14.62 1.94 -2.81
C TYR A 38 15.30 3.31 -2.78
N TYR A 39 14.53 4.36 -2.73
CA TYR A 39 15.03 5.71 -2.49
C TYR A 39 15.07 5.98 -0.99
N THR A 40 16.18 6.49 -0.50
CA THR A 40 16.23 7.13 0.82
C THR A 40 15.40 8.41 0.79
N GLN A 41 15.02 8.93 1.96
CA GLN A 41 14.29 10.20 2.00
C GLN A 41 15.14 11.36 1.48
N GLU A 42 16.46 11.31 1.70
CA GLU A 42 17.42 12.28 1.17
C GLU A 42 17.45 12.25 -0.37
N GLU A 43 17.61 11.08 -0.97
CA GLU A 43 17.57 10.91 -2.43
C GLU A 43 16.24 11.36 -3.03
N ALA A 44 15.12 11.07 -2.36
CA ALA A 44 13.81 11.52 -2.80
C ALA A 44 13.69 13.05 -2.76
N ARG A 45 14.22 13.72 -1.72
CA ARG A 45 14.25 15.19 -1.64
C ARG A 45 15.15 15.81 -2.71
N GLU A 46 16.30 15.20 -3.00
CA GLU A 46 17.17 15.63 -4.10
C GLU A 46 16.46 15.52 -5.45
N LEU A 47 15.72 14.41 -5.66
CA LEU A 47 14.93 14.21 -6.87
C LEU A 47 13.80 15.26 -7.01
N VAL A 48 13.11 15.56 -5.92
CA VAL A 48 12.09 16.63 -5.86
C VAL A 48 12.70 17.98 -6.24
N LYS A 49 13.85 18.32 -5.66
CA LYS A 49 14.57 19.56 -6.00
C LYS A 49 14.99 19.60 -7.46
N TYR A 50 15.55 18.51 -7.97
CA TYR A 50 15.98 18.40 -9.38
C TYR A 50 14.80 18.62 -10.34
N ALA A 51 13.62 18.06 -10.02
CA ALA A 51 12.41 18.25 -10.80
C ALA A 51 11.91 19.71 -10.72
N ALA A 52 11.88 20.29 -9.51
CA ALA A 52 11.45 21.67 -9.29
C ALA A 52 12.29 22.70 -10.06
N ASP A 53 13.63 22.51 -10.12
CA ASP A 53 14.55 23.33 -10.91
C ASP A 53 14.24 23.26 -12.43
N ARG A 54 13.36 22.35 -12.86
CA ARG A 54 12.87 22.14 -14.24
C ARG A 54 11.39 22.39 -14.41
N PHE A 55 10.77 23.02 -13.42
CA PHE A 55 9.33 23.33 -13.39
C PHE A 55 8.46 22.08 -13.46
N ILE A 56 8.92 20.95 -12.89
CA ILE A 56 8.19 19.69 -12.78
C ILE A 56 7.81 19.48 -11.32
N THR A 57 6.52 19.26 -11.07
CA THR A 57 6.02 18.84 -9.75
C THR A 57 5.91 17.31 -9.74
N ILE A 58 6.51 16.67 -8.75
CA ILE A 58 6.37 15.24 -8.53
C ILE A 58 5.17 15.03 -7.61
N ILE A 59 4.17 14.29 -8.09
CA ILE A 59 3.03 13.82 -7.29
C ILE A 59 3.37 12.41 -6.82
N PRO A 60 3.55 12.18 -5.52
CA PRO A 60 3.82 10.85 -5.00
C PRO A 60 2.56 9.98 -5.01
N GLU A 61 2.74 8.69 -5.23
CA GLU A 61 1.68 7.69 -5.10
C GLU A 61 2.09 6.57 -4.15
N ILE A 62 1.22 6.28 -3.18
CA ILE A 62 1.31 5.09 -2.32
C ILE A 62 -0.02 4.35 -2.44
N ASP A 63 -0.01 3.26 -3.18
CA ASP A 63 -1.23 2.50 -3.46
C ASP A 63 -1.66 1.67 -2.24
N MET A 64 -2.89 1.88 -1.81
CA MET A 64 -3.54 1.21 -0.68
C MET A 64 -5.06 1.15 -0.90
N PRO A 65 -5.76 0.17 -0.30
CA PRO A 65 -5.29 -0.94 0.53
C PRO A 65 -4.90 -2.18 -0.26
N GLY A 66 -5.05 -2.17 -1.59
CA GLY A 66 -4.53 -3.16 -2.54
C GLY A 66 -3.06 -2.94 -2.86
N HIS A 67 -2.49 -3.76 -3.75
CA HIS A 67 -1.11 -3.66 -4.25
C HIS A 67 -0.01 -3.52 -3.17
N ILE A 68 -0.29 -3.91 -1.93
CA ILE A 68 0.49 -3.63 -0.73
C ILE A 68 1.27 -4.87 -0.20
N GLN A 69 1.34 -5.95 -0.97
CA GLN A 69 1.92 -7.21 -0.48
C GLN A 69 3.36 -7.08 0.00
N SER A 70 4.14 -6.15 -0.55
CA SER A 70 5.50 -5.87 -0.08
C SER A 70 5.55 -5.34 1.36
N ALA A 71 4.56 -4.52 1.74
CA ALA A 71 4.41 -4.07 3.11
C ALA A 71 3.91 -5.20 4.03
N LEU A 72 3.02 -6.05 3.54
CA LEU A 72 2.55 -7.23 4.28
C LEU A 72 3.67 -8.27 4.48
N ALA A 73 4.62 -8.39 3.55
CA ALA A 73 5.81 -9.21 3.73
C ALA A 73 6.69 -8.70 4.89
N ALA A 74 6.74 -7.38 5.08
CA ALA A 74 7.48 -6.72 6.16
C ALA A 74 6.74 -6.75 7.51
N TYR A 75 5.40 -6.63 7.47
CA TYR A 75 4.51 -6.52 8.64
C TYR A 75 3.27 -7.40 8.43
N PRO A 76 3.42 -8.73 8.53
CA PRO A 76 2.35 -9.68 8.16
C PRO A 76 1.10 -9.56 9.04
N GLU A 77 1.22 -9.06 10.25
CA GLU A 77 0.11 -8.82 11.16
C GLU A 77 -0.89 -7.77 10.67
N LEU A 78 -0.52 -6.99 9.64
CA LEU A 78 -1.39 -5.96 9.04
C LEU A 78 -2.33 -6.52 7.96
N GLY A 79 -2.08 -7.74 7.49
CA GLY A 79 -2.96 -8.46 6.59
C GLY A 79 -4.06 -9.23 7.31
N CYS A 80 -5.07 -9.67 6.57
CA CYS A 80 -6.23 -10.37 7.13
C CYS A 80 -5.89 -11.76 7.68
N THR A 81 -4.93 -12.47 7.07
CA THR A 81 -4.54 -13.83 7.46
C THR A 81 -3.35 -13.87 8.43
N GLY A 82 -2.65 -12.74 8.62
CA GLY A 82 -1.46 -12.68 9.48
C GLY A 82 -0.19 -13.27 8.85
N GLY A 83 -0.22 -13.65 7.57
CA GLY A 83 0.91 -14.17 6.82
C GLY A 83 1.29 -15.62 7.12
N PRO A 84 2.52 -16.04 6.75
CA PRO A 84 3.55 -15.22 6.11
C PRO A 84 3.20 -14.82 4.66
N TYR A 85 3.71 -13.66 4.22
CA TYR A 85 3.55 -13.18 2.85
C TYR A 85 4.92 -13.00 2.18
N PRO A 86 5.12 -13.53 0.94
CA PRO A 86 6.31 -13.21 0.16
C PRO A 86 6.22 -11.82 -0.46
N VAL A 87 7.34 -11.21 -0.79
CA VAL A 87 7.34 -10.09 -1.72
C VAL A 87 7.00 -10.62 -3.12
N CYS A 88 5.98 -10.04 -3.76
CA CYS A 88 5.48 -10.51 -5.04
C CYS A 88 6.52 -10.42 -6.15
N THR A 89 6.63 -11.46 -6.97
CA THR A 89 7.59 -11.60 -8.08
C THR A 89 6.92 -11.56 -9.47
N HIS A 90 5.60 -11.52 -9.52
CA HIS A 90 4.80 -11.54 -10.76
C HIS A 90 3.85 -10.34 -10.85
N PHE A 91 3.29 -10.15 -12.04
CA PHE A 91 2.24 -9.14 -12.28
C PHE A 91 0.86 -9.67 -11.87
N GLY A 92 -0.03 -8.73 -11.63
CA GLY A 92 -1.45 -8.98 -11.46
C GLY A 92 -1.99 -8.48 -10.14
N VAL A 93 -3.30 -8.66 -9.99
CA VAL A 93 -4.05 -8.31 -8.79
C VAL A 93 -3.83 -9.39 -7.74
N ILE A 94 -3.32 -9.00 -6.60
CA ILE A 94 -3.01 -9.90 -5.49
C ILE A 94 -4.12 -9.82 -4.45
N LYS A 95 -4.60 -10.98 -3.98
CA LYS A 95 -5.69 -11.06 -2.99
C LYS A 95 -5.31 -10.52 -1.61
N GLU A 96 -4.03 -10.46 -1.30
CA GLU A 96 -3.52 -10.00 -0.02
C GLU A 96 -3.53 -8.47 0.03
N VAL A 97 -4.38 -7.94 0.90
CA VAL A 97 -4.62 -6.50 1.07
C VAL A 97 -4.48 -6.12 2.55
N LEU A 98 -4.33 -4.83 2.84
CA LEU A 98 -4.39 -4.35 4.23
C LEU A 98 -5.72 -4.76 4.87
N CYS A 99 -5.64 -5.20 6.12
CA CYS A 99 -6.83 -5.55 6.89
C CYS A 99 -7.54 -4.28 7.37
N ALA A 100 -8.59 -3.86 6.68
CA ALA A 100 -9.35 -2.64 7.02
C ALA A 100 -9.98 -2.68 8.43
N GLY A 101 -10.22 -3.88 8.96
CA GLY A 101 -10.68 -4.07 10.33
C GLY A 101 -9.58 -4.01 11.40
N ASN A 102 -8.29 -3.88 10.99
CA ASN A 102 -7.17 -3.81 11.90
C ASN A 102 -6.73 -2.34 12.08
N PRO A 103 -6.87 -1.73 13.28
CA PRO A 103 -6.50 -0.34 13.50
C PRO A 103 -5.00 -0.08 13.25
N LYS A 104 -4.13 -1.07 13.43
CA LYS A 104 -2.70 -0.94 13.13
C LYS A 104 -2.43 -0.81 11.63
N ALA A 105 -3.24 -1.44 10.78
CA ALA A 105 -3.10 -1.31 9.33
C ALA A 105 -3.48 0.11 8.86
N LEU A 106 -4.57 0.66 9.39
CA LEU A 106 -4.93 2.06 9.15
C LEU A 106 -3.87 3.03 9.69
N GLN A 107 -3.32 2.76 10.88
CA GLN A 107 -2.28 3.60 11.46
C GLN A 107 -1.00 3.59 10.62
N LEU A 108 -0.54 2.42 10.15
CA LEU A 108 0.60 2.36 9.21
C LEU A 108 0.32 3.19 7.96
N ALA A 109 -0.86 3.05 7.37
CA ALA A 109 -1.23 3.79 6.17
C ALA A 109 -1.16 5.32 6.39
N LYS A 110 -1.71 5.82 7.51
CA LYS A 110 -1.64 7.23 7.90
C LYS A 110 -0.20 7.71 8.12
N ASP A 111 0.59 6.94 8.85
CA ASP A 111 1.99 7.29 9.14
C ASP A 111 2.84 7.34 7.86
N VAL A 112 2.63 6.40 6.93
CA VAL A 112 3.30 6.39 5.62
C VAL A 112 2.93 7.64 4.82
N VAL A 113 1.64 7.94 4.70
CA VAL A 113 1.16 9.13 3.98
C VAL A 113 1.77 10.41 4.57
N ASN A 114 1.81 10.55 5.89
CA ASN A 114 2.39 11.70 6.56
C ASN A 114 3.90 11.86 6.27
N GLU A 115 4.70 10.78 6.34
CA GLU A 115 6.12 10.86 5.99
C GLU A 115 6.34 11.18 4.50
N ILE A 116 5.48 10.70 3.61
CA ILE A 116 5.56 11.01 2.17
C ILE A 116 5.21 12.49 1.90
N MET A 117 4.20 13.04 2.55
CA MET A 117 3.85 14.46 2.42
C MET A 117 5.00 15.39 2.90
N ASP A 118 5.77 14.98 3.91
CA ASP A 118 6.94 15.73 4.38
C ASP A 118 8.10 15.76 3.34
N ILE A 119 8.14 14.77 2.44
CA ILE A 119 9.18 14.67 1.42
C ILE A 119 8.77 15.42 0.14
N PHE A 120 7.50 15.30 -0.27
CA PHE A 120 6.98 15.80 -1.54
C PHE A 120 6.07 17.01 -1.31
N PRO A 121 6.51 18.23 -1.65
CA PRO A 121 5.75 19.47 -1.44
C PRO A 121 4.69 19.69 -2.54
N SER A 122 4.09 18.64 -3.04
CA SER A 122 2.98 18.69 -3.99
C SER A 122 1.67 19.04 -3.28
N GLU A 123 0.80 19.81 -3.94
CA GLU A 123 -0.58 20.03 -3.49
C GLU A 123 -1.44 18.75 -3.55
N TYR A 124 -0.94 17.70 -4.23
CA TYR A 124 -1.65 16.46 -4.45
C TYR A 124 -0.81 15.26 -3.99
N ILE A 125 -1.47 14.28 -3.40
CA ILE A 125 -0.94 12.94 -3.15
C ILE A 125 -1.92 11.92 -3.71
N HIS A 126 -1.41 10.90 -4.39
CA HIS A 126 -2.23 9.81 -4.91
C HIS A 126 -2.17 8.62 -3.92
N LEU A 127 -3.34 8.14 -3.52
CA LEU A 127 -3.47 7.05 -2.53
C LEU A 127 -3.74 5.69 -3.18
N GLY A 128 -3.80 5.63 -4.52
CA GLY A 128 -4.20 4.42 -5.24
C GLY A 128 -5.67 4.11 -5.04
N GLY A 129 -5.96 2.92 -4.55
CA GLY A 129 -7.32 2.44 -4.27
C GLY A 129 -7.89 1.57 -5.37
N ASP A 130 -7.16 1.40 -6.47
CA ASP A 130 -7.56 0.53 -7.57
C ASP A 130 -7.31 -0.95 -7.27
N GLU A 131 -7.99 -1.79 -8.01
CA GLU A 131 -7.82 -3.26 -8.02
C GLU A 131 -7.70 -3.92 -6.64
N CYS A 132 -8.41 -3.39 -5.63
CA CYS A 132 -8.40 -3.95 -4.29
C CYS A 132 -9.41 -5.10 -4.16
N PRO A 133 -8.97 -6.39 -4.15
CA PRO A 133 -9.89 -7.53 -3.98
C PRO A 133 -10.54 -7.53 -2.60
N LYS A 134 -11.82 -7.92 -2.55
CA LYS A 134 -12.62 -7.99 -1.32
C LYS A 134 -12.65 -9.38 -0.70
N ASP A 135 -12.01 -10.39 -1.34
CA ASP A 135 -12.03 -11.77 -0.89
C ASP A 135 -11.62 -11.92 0.57
N ARG A 136 -10.46 -11.34 0.93
CA ARG A 136 -9.95 -11.41 2.30
C ARG A 136 -10.84 -10.71 3.32
N TRP A 137 -11.43 -9.59 2.95
CA TRP A 137 -12.34 -8.85 3.84
C TRP A 137 -13.65 -9.58 4.11
N LYS A 138 -14.17 -10.31 3.11
CA LYS A 138 -15.38 -11.14 3.27
C LYS A 138 -15.18 -12.24 4.30
N GLU A 139 -14.01 -12.83 4.37
CA GLU A 139 -13.66 -13.94 5.26
C GLU A 139 -13.07 -13.47 6.61
N CYS A 140 -12.59 -12.23 6.70
CA CYS A 140 -11.88 -11.72 7.86
C CYS A 140 -12.83 -11.26 8.96
N ALA A 141 -12.79 -11.90 10.13
CA ALA A 141 -13.62 -11.54 11.28
C ALA A 141 -13.48 -10.07 11.71
N LYS A 142 -12.24 -9.51 11.64
CA LYS A 142 -11.98 -8.10 12.00
C LYS A 142 -12.65 -7.14 11.01
N CYS A 143 -12.57 -7.44 9.69
CA CYS A 143 -13.20 -6.62 8.65
C CYS A 143 -14.73 -6.72 8.76
N GLN A 144 -15.28 -7.92 8.95
CA GLN A 144 -16.71 -8.10 9.14
C GLN A 144 -17.24 -7.46 10.43
N GLN A 145 -16.45 -7.42 11.49
CA GLN A 145 -16.79 -6.67 12.70
C GLN A 145 -16.80 -5.17 12.43
N LYS A 146 -15.78 -4.64 11.73
CA LYS A 146 -15.73 -3.23 11.35
C LYS A 146 -16.90 -2.81 10.48
N ILE A 147 -17.33 -3.64 9.53
CA ILE A 147 -18.53 -3.43 8.71
C ILE A 147 -19.78 -3.29 9.59
N LYS A 148 -19.91 -4.14 10.61
CA LYS A 148 -21.04 -4.06 11.57
C LYS A 148 -20.99 -2.79 12.41
N ASP A 149 -19.80 -2.46 12.95
CA ASP A 149 -19.59 -1.27 13.79
C ASP A 149 -19.94 0.02 13.04
N LEU A 150 -19.66 0.06 11.73
CA LEU A 150 -19.99 1.18 10.83
C LEU A 150 -21.39 1.09 10.23
N ASN A 151 -22.16 0.01 10.53
CA ASN A 151 -23.49 -0.25 9.98
C ASN A 151 -23.51 -0.22 8.42
N LEU A 152 -22.43 -0.68 7.78
CA LEU A 152 -22.37 -0.77 6.32
C LEU A 152 -23.23 -1.92 5.82
N LYS A 153 -23.98 -1.66 4.74
CA LYS A 153 -24.91 -2.64 4.11
C LYS A 153 -24.67 -2.64 2.62
N ASP A 154 -24.95 -3.78 2.00
CA ASP A 154 -24.93 -3.86 0.55
C ASP A 154 -25.94 -2.87 -0.06
N GLU A 155 -25.50 -2.17 -1.09
CA GLU A 155 -26.26 -1.23 -1.90
C GLU A 155 -26.47 -1.79 -3.31
N GLU A 156 -27.26 -1.12 -4.14
CA GLU A 156 -27.55 -1.57 -5.50
C GLU A 156 -26.30 -1.80 -6.36
N LYS A 157 -25.26 -0.97 -6.17
CA LYS A 157 -24.03 -1.00 -6.98
C LYS A 157 -22.77 -1.34 -6.18
N HIS A 158 -22.82 -1.34 -4.86
CA HIS A 158 -21.67 -1.47 -3.99
C HIS A 158 -21.93 -2.47 -2.87
N SER A 159 -21.02 -3.41 -2.72
CA SER A 159 -21.03 -4.31 -1.57
C SER A 159 -20.63 -3.56 -0.29
N LYS A 160 -20.98 -4.09 0.87
CA LYS A 160 -20.51 -3.57 2.16
C LYS A 160 -18.99 -3.57 2.28
N GLU A 161 -18.30 -4.44 1.58
CA GLU A 161 -16.83 -4.46 1.48
C GLU A 161 -16.30 -3.31 0.60
N ASP A 162 -17.01 -2.88 -0.45
CA ASP A 162 -16.67 -1.69 -1.22
C ASP A 162 -16.83 -0.43 -0.37
N LEU A 163 -17.92 -0.37 0.42
CA LEU A 163 -18.14 0.71 1.37
C LEU A 163 -17.09 0.71 2.50
N LEU A 164 -16.58 -0.45 2.89
CA LEU A 164 -15.44 -0.54 3.83
C LEU A 164 -14.18 0.07 3.24
N GLN A 165 -13.92 -0.13 1.94
CA GLN A 165 -12.81 0.54 1.26
C GLN A 165 -13.03 2.05 1.22
N THR A 166 -14.23 2.51 0.88
CA THR A 166 -14.57 3.94 0.92
C THR A 166 -14.31 4.55 2.29
N TRP A 167 -14.72 3.85 3.36
CA TRP A 167 -14.42 4.28 4.72
C TRP A 167 -12.93 4.35 4.99
N PHE A 168 -12.15 3.31 4.62
CA PHE A 168 -10.70 3.26 4.84
C PHE A 168 -9.99 4.43 4.14
N MET A 169 -10.32 4.68 2.88
CA MET A 169 -9.76 5.80 2.12
C MET A 169 -10.17 7.16 2.71
N GLY A 170 -11.42 7.30 3.13
CA GLY A 170 -11.91 8.51 3.80
C GLY A 170 -11.24 8.79 5.15
N GLU A 171 -10.77 7.76 5.88
CA GLU A 171 -9.97 7.95 7.09
C GLU A 171 -8.55 8.46 6.79
N LEU A 172 -7.97 8.08 5.64
CA LEU A 172 -6.69 8.64 5.18
C LEU A 172 -6.85 10.08 4.72
N GLU A 173 -7.92 10.38 3.98
CA GLU A 173 -8.21 11.73 3.49
C GLU A 173 -8.29 12.78 4.62
N LYS A 174 -8.77 12.38 5.81
CA LYS A 174 -8.85 13.29 6.98
C LYS A 174 -7.48 13.80 7.45
N ASP A 175 -6.43 13.03 7.24
CA ASP A 175 -5.07 13.40 7.67
C ASP A 175 -4.35 14.26 6.61
N ILE A 176 -4.89 14.35 5.38
CA ILE A 176 -4.31 15.09 4.26
C ILE A 176 -4.83 16.54 4.19
N ARG A 177 -5.97 16.83 4.80
CA ARG A 177 -6.64 18.14 4.78
C ARG A 177 -6.16 19.10 5.85
#